data_f8eac701f0dfb0fb70ca59d56872bfae
#
_entry.id   f8eac701f0dfb0fb70ca59d56872bfae
#
_cell.length_a   1.000
_cell.length_b   1.000
_cell.length_c   1.000
_cell.angle_alpha   90.00
_cell.angle_beta   90.00
_cell.angle_gamma   90.00
#
_symmetry.space_group_name_H-M   'P 1'
#
loop_
_entity.id
_entity.type
_entity.pdbx_description
1 polymer ?
#
loop_
_entity_poly.entity_id
_entity_poly.type
_entity_poly.pdbx_seq_one_letter_code
_entity_poly.pdbx_strand_id
1 'polypeptide(L)'
;KITFSHLFLKGWDATREINAYPPATGPLAIYKVDDFYDTIDYAYVGYSNIHEAIGSYSYGNEDNTMTDMVFCISRYKNGTIFGFNESYVFDPEIVKSCINITQRPSDGMLDSRSYLNDLNISFSALVTATLEFSLKTIDFKAAGRISGPNCYQFNIIITFKNEDQDGQMLLYLDAEPIRLKCKGDVHYITRNDWDTFLRSMLNYLVIGICMASFVLCSRAVWRAQQLKNITNTFFVNHFNKPLSLSDRRKFLNLWYIMIIVNDVFIIIGSALKEQIERKEFTSDQWNVCSLFLGLGNMLVWFGVLRYLGFFKTYNVVILTLEKAAPTMFRFLICALLIYAGFIFCGWLILGPYHLKFRSLSTASECLFSLIN
;
A
#
# COMPACT_ATOMS: atom_id res chain seq x y z
N LYS A 1 -12.49 -0.63 -2.07
CA LYS A 1 -12.12 -2.02 -2.41
C LYS A 1 -13.19 -3.01 -1.95
N ILE A 2 -13.60 -3.02 -0.67
CA ILE A 2 -14.60 -3.92 -0.09
C ILE A 2 -15.92 -3.87 -0.89
N THR A 3 -16.49 -2.68 -1.11
CA THR A 3 -17.73 -2.49 -1.88
C THR A 3 -17.63 -3.10 -3.29
N PHE A 4 -16.52 -2.90 -3.98
CA PHE A 4 -16.29 -3.46 -5.30
C PHE A 4 -16.12 -4.98 -5.28
N SER A 5 -15.57 -5.55 -4.19
CA SER A 5 -15.52 -7.01 -4.03
C SER A 5 -16.92 -7.61 -3.96
N HIS A 6 -17.87 -6.97 -3.25
CA HIS A 6 -19.27 -7.42 -3.23
C HIS A 6 -19.98 -7.25 -4.57
N LEU A 7 -19.67 -6.20 -5.32
CA LEU A 7 -20.32 -5.90 -6.60
C LEU A 7 -19.83 -6.78 -7.75
N PHE A 8 -18.55 -7.18 -7.72
CA PHE A 8 -17.90 -7.78 -8.90
C PHE A 8 -17.32 -9.18 -8.65
N LEU A 9 -17.22 -9.66 -7.42
CA LEU A 9 -16.68 -10.98 -7.12
C LEU A 9 -17.80 -11.93 -6.65
N LYS A 10 -18.09 -12.94 -7.46
CA LYS A 10 -19.04 -14.00 -7.07
C LYS A 10 -18.53 -14.76 -5.85
N GLY A 11 -19.37 -14.90 -4.82
CA GLY A 11 -19.00 -15.62 -3.60
C GLY A 11 -18.18 -14.82 -2.58
N TRP A 12 -18.06 -13.52 -2.76
CA TRP A 12 -17.53 -12.64 -1.72
C TRP A 12 -18.56 -12.46 -0.61
N ASP A 13 -18.15 -12.58 0.64
CA ASP A 13 -19.01 -12.42 1.81
C ASP A 13 -18.33 -11.62 2.94
N ALA A 14 -19.12 -11.19 3.93
CA ALA A 14 -18.65 -10.38 5.05
C ALA A 14 -17.66 -11.12 5.96
N THR A 15 -17.59 -12.44 5.93
CA THR A 15 -16.63 -13.20 6.76
C THR A 15 -15.19 -12.97 6.32
N ARG A 16 -14.99 -12.59 5.03
CA ARG A 16 -13.68 -12.25 4.46
C ARG A 16 -13.22 -10.84 4.84
N GLU A 17 -14.11 -10.03 5.38
CA GLU A 17 -13.83 -8.64 5.80
C GLU A 17 -13.44 -8.54 7.27
N ILE A 18 -13.67 -9.61 8.04
CA ILE A 18 -13.31 -9.64 9.45
C ILE A 18 -11.78 -9.63 9.53
N ASN A 19 -11.25 -8.51 10.04
CA ASN A 19 -9.83 -8.34 10.33
C ASN A 19 -9.40 -9.17 11.56
N ALA A 20 -9.89 -10.41 11.68
CA ALA A 20 -9.36 -11.37 12.62
C ALA A 20 -8.01 -11.85 12.09
N TYR A 21 -6.99 -11.77 12.91
CA TYR A 21 -5.70 -12.28 12.54
C TYR A 21 -5.37 -13.52 13.37
N PRO A 22 -5.03 -14.65 12.74
CA PRO A 22 -5.00 -14.94 11.30
C PRO A 22 -6.42 -14.92 10.68
N PRO A 23 -6.54 -14.57 9.37
CA PRO A 23 -7.85 -14.47 8.74
C PRO A 23 -8.62 -15.78 8.86
N ALA A 24 -9.91 -15.69 9.22
CA ALA A 24 -10.77 -16.85 9.45
C ALA A 24 -11.04 -17.64 8.18
N THR A 25 -11.04 -16.96 7.02
CA THR A 25 -11.26 -17.55 5.69
C THR A 25 -10.04 -17.31 4.80
N GLY A 26 -9.71 -18.28 3.96
CA GLY A 26 -8.67 -18.17 2.95
C GLY A 26 -9.03 -17.19 1.83
N PRO A 27 -8.12 -16.96 0.86
CA PRO A 27 -8.41 -16.16 -0.32
C PRO A 27 -9.58 -16.78 -1.11
N LEU A 28 -10.28 -15.93 -1.88
CA LEU A 28 -11.33 -16.42 -2.77
C LEU A 28 -10.67 -17.23 -3.89
N ALA A 29 -11.15 -18.46 -4.10
CA ALA A 29 -10.59 -19.37 -5.08
C ALA A 29 -11.68 -20.05 -5.91
N ILE A 30 -11.36 -20.38 -7.14
CA ILE A 30 -12.20 -21.06 -8.11
C ILE A 30 -11.59 -22.43 -8.41
N TYR A 31 -12.42 -23.46 -8.47
CA TYR A 31 -11.99 -24.86 -8.68
C TYR A 31 -12.56 -25.46 -9.97
N LYS A 32 -13.59 -24.85 -10.57
CA LYS A 32 -14.26 -25.36 -11.77
C LYS A 32 -14.20 -24.34 -12.89
N VAL A 33 -14.13 -24.84 -14.11
CA VAL A 33 -14.13 -24.02 -15.31
C VAL A 33 -15.44 -23.21 -15.45
N ASP A 34 -16.56 -23.80 -15.04
CA ASP A 34 -17.86 -23.10 -15.09
C ASP A 34 -17.88 -21.91 -14.15
N ASP A 35 -17.32 -22.06 -12.93
CA ASP A 35 -17.24 -20.97 -11.96
C ASP A 35 -16.36 -19.79 -12.45
N PHE A 36 -15.37 -20.08 -13.32
CA PHE A 36 -14.55 -19.05 -13.95
C PHE A 36 -15.40 -18.15 -14.87
N TYR A 37 -16.13 -18.75 -15.79
CA TYR A 37 -17.02 -17.99 -16.68
C TYR A 37 -18.14 -17.31 -15.92
N ASP A 38 -18.75 -17.99 -14.96
CA ASP A 38 -19.78 -17.41 -14.08
C ASP A 38 -19.29 -16.18 -13.31
N THR A 39 -18.00 -16.15 -12.93
CA THR A 39 -17.41 -15.00 -12.24
C THR A 39 -17.24 -13.81 -13.19
N ILE A 40 -16.87 -14.06 -14.45
CA ILE A 40 -16.80 -13.00 -15.49
C ILE A 40 -18.19 -12.46 -15.77
N ASP A 41 -19.18 -13.32 -15.92
CA ASP A 41 -20.58 -12.93 -16.16
C ASP A 41 -21.13 -12.14 -14.98
N TYR A 42 -20.84 -12.55 -13.76
CA TYR A 42 -21.22 -11.83 -12.55
C TYR A 42 -20.61 -10.41 -12.51
N ALA A 43 -19.31 -10.30 -12.82
CA ALA A 43 -18.64 -9.01 -12.88
C ALA A 43 -19.23 -8.11 -13.96
N TYR A 44 -19.56 -8.67 -15.13
CA TYR A 44 -20.18 -7.93 -16.22
C TYR A 44 -21.58 -7.43 -15.83
N VAL A 45 -22.41 -8.27 -15.23
CA VAL A 45 -23.74 -7.90 -14.76
C VAL A 45 -23.66 -6.80 -13.68
N GLY A 46 -22.73 -6.95 -12.73
CA GLY A 46 -22.47 -5.94 -11.71
C GLY A 46 -22.04 -4.60 -12.30
N TYR A 47 -21.24 -4.61 -13.36
CA TYR A 47 -20.80 -3.40 -14.05
C TYR A 47 -21.93 -2.80 -14.92
N SER A 48 -22.69 -3.61 -15.65
CA SER A 48 -23.83 -3.12 -16.46
C SER A 48 -24.93 -2.47 -15.60
N ASN A 49 -25.10 -2.98 -14.38
CA ASN A 49 -26.10 -2.48 -13.42
C ASN A 49 -25.49 -1.55 -12.35
N ILE A 50 -24.36 -0.91 -12.64
CA ILE A 50 -23.63 -0.08 -11.65
C ILE A 50 -24.51 1.04 -11.06
N HIS A 51 -25.55 1.48 -11.78
CA HIS A 51 -26.49 2.50 -11.31
C HIS A 51 -27.41 2.00 -10.19
N GLU A 52 -27.57 0.69 -10.03
CA GLU A 52 -28.34 0.08 -8.94
C GLU A 52 -27.54 -0.04 -7.65
N ALA A 53 -26.20 0.15 -7.73
CA ALA A 53 -25.34 0.09 -6.56
C ALA A 53 -25.58 1.28 -5.62
N ILE A 54 -25.46 1.02 -4.30
CA ILE A 54 -25.55 2.07 -3.28
C ILE A 54 -24.31 2.95 -3.38
N GLY A 55 -24.42 4.04 -4.12
CA GLY A 55 -23.33 5.01 -4.30
C GLY A 55 -23.53 5.83 -5.57
N SER A 56 -22.78 6.91 -5.68
CA SER A 56 -22.79 7.79 -6.86
C SER A 56 -21.78 7.29 -7.91
N TYR A 57 -22.00 6.07 -8.39
CA TYR A 57 -21.16 5.49 -9.43
C TYR A 57 -21.70 5.79 -10.83
N SER A 58 -20.78 6.03 -11.76
CA SER A 58 -21.06 6.20 -13.18
C SER A 58 -19.98 5.53 -14.03
N TYR A 59 -20.28 5.30 -15.30
CA TYR A 59 -19.31 4.71 -16.22
C TYR A 59 -18.10 5.64 -16.49
N GLY A 60 -17.01 5.06 -16.97
CA GLY A 60 -15.76 5.77 -17.26
C GLY A 60 -15.89 6.79 -18.39
N ASN A 61 -16.79 6.58 -19.36
CA ASN A 61 -17.00 7.48 -20.49
C ASN A 61 -17.63 8.83 -20.08
N GLU A 62 -17.38 9.87 -20.87
CA GLU A 62 -17.96 11.21 -20.65
C GLU A 62 -19.47 11.23 -20.90
N ASP A 63 -19.94 10.43 -21.84
CA ASP A 63 -21.35 10.29 -22.22
C ASP A 63 -22.14 9.39 -21.25
N ASN A 64 -21.54 8.98 -20.14
CA ASN A 64 -22.13 8.04 -19.19
C ASN A 64 -22.57 6.72 -19.82
N THR A 65 -21.94 6.33 -20.91
CA THR A 65 -22.08 5.03 -21.54
C THR A 65 -21.10 4.02 -20.95
N MET A 66 -21.51 2.77 -20.89
CA MET A 66 -20.64 1.68 -20.41
C MET A 66 -19.34 1.63 -21.25
N THR A 67 -18.19 1.66 -20.59
CA THR A 67 -16.91 1.44 -21.26
C THR A 67 -16.72 -0.05 -21.53
N ASP A 68 -16.00 -0.38 -22.60
CA ASP A 68 -15.62 -1.75 -22.87
C ASP A 68 -14.81 -2.31 -21.69
N MET A 69 -15.07 -3.57 -21.35
CA MET A 69 -14.22 -4.31 -20.42
C MET A 69 -13.11 -4.97 -21.21
N VAL A 70 -11.88 -4.80 -20.75
CA VAL A 70 -10.71 -5.44 -21.37
C VAL A 70 -10.43 -6.74 -20.68
N PHE A 71 -10.52 -7.84 -21.41
CA PHE A 71 -10.18 -9.17 -20.88
C PHE A 71 -8.86 -9.62 -21.49
N CYS A 72 -7.86 -9.87 -20.66
CA CYS A 72 -6.54 -10.32 -21.06
C CYS A 72 -6.22 -11.68 -20.43
N ILE A 73 -5.64 -12.58 -21.22
CA ILE A 73 -5.10 -13.84 -20.75
C ILE A 73 -3.59 -13.88 -20.97
N SER A 74 -2.88 -14.40 -20.01
CA SER A 74 -1.45 -14.72 -20.10
C SER A 74 -1.30 -16.23 -20.00
N ARG A 75 -0.75 -16.85 -21.04
CA ARG A 75 -0.58 -18.30 -21.12
C ARG A 75 0.82 -18.66 -21.58
N TYR A 76 1.27 -19.86 -21.25
CA TYR A 76 2.48 -20.41 -21.85
C TYR A 76 2.29 -20.61 -23.36
N LYS A 77 3.32 -20.33 -24.14
CA LYS A 77 3.28 -20.37 -25.60
C LYS A 77 3.01 -21.76 -26.14
N ASN A 78 3.73 -22.75 -25.61
CA ASN A 78 3.54 -24.15 -25.92
C ASN A 78 3.58 -24.92 -24.61
N GLY A 79 2.43 -25.39 -24.16
CA GLY A 79 2.32 -26.30 -23.04
C GLY A 79 1.51 -27.49 -23.47
N THR A 80 2.16 -28.64 -23.61
CA THR A 80 1.44 -29.89 -23.79
C THR A 80 1.29 -30.55 -22.42
N ILE A 81 0.07 -30.74 -22.02
CA ILE A 81 -0.22 -31.30 -20.73
C ILE A 81 -1.00 -32.57 -20.96
N PHE A 82 -0.45 -33.65 -20.46
CA PHE A 82 -0.96 -34.98 -20.28
C PHE A 82 -0.87 -36.02 -21.42
N GLY A 83 0.05 -36.91 -21.20
CA GLY A 83 0.03 -38.33 -21.44
C GLY A 83 1.07 -38.92 -20.49
N PHE A 84 0.71 -39.84 -19.63
CA PHE A 84 1.64 -40.48 -18.67
C PHE A 84 2.84 -41.16 -19.36
N ASN A 85 2.78 -41.33 -20.67
CA ASN A 85 3.79 -42.01 -21.48
C ASN A 85 4.37 -41.17 -22.63
N GLU A 86 4.12 -39.85 -22.63
CA GLU A 86 4.59 -38.93 -23.69
C GLU A 86 5.71 -38.02 -23.21
N SER A 87 6.57 -37.58 -24.16
CA SER A 87 7.57 -36.57 -23.93
C SER A 87 6.89 -35.19 -23.77
N TYR A 88 7.17 -34.49 -22.70
CA TYR A 88 6.63 -33.14 -22.48
C TYR A 88 7.49 -32.11 -23.23
N VAL A 89 6.84 -31.26 -24.02
CA VAL A 89 7.47 -30.07 -24.61
C VAL A 89 6.88 -28.87 -23.90
N PHE A 90 7.70 -28.15 -23.17
CA PHE A 90 7.30 -26.97 -22.41
C PHE A 90 8.12 -25.76 -22.84
N ASP A 91 7.44 -24.69 -23.28
CA ASP A 91 8.03 -23.40 -23.57
C ASP A 91 7.60 -22.43 -22.46
N PRO A 92 8.53 -21.93 -21.62
CA PRO A 92 8.21 -21.03 -20.51
C PRO A 92 7.85 -19.59 -20.96
N GLU A 93 7.93 -19.30 -22.28
CA GLU A 93 7.56 -17.98 -22.79
C GLU A 93 6.07 -17.72 -22.58
N ILE A 94 5.75 -16.59 -21.90
CA ILE A 94 4.37 -16.20 -21.63
C ILE A 94 3.89 -15.27 -22.73
N VAL A 95 2.79 -15.65 -23.37
CA VAL A 95 2.11 -14.84 -24.38
C VAL A 95 0.86 -14.21 -23.80
N LYS A 96 0.72 -12.88 -23.91
CA LYS A 96 -0.47 -12.14 -23.51
C LYS A 96 -1.37 -11.89 -24.72
N SER A 97 -2.67 -12.22 -24.57
CA SER A 97 -3.70 -11.95 -25.56
C SER A 97 -4.85 -11.20 -24.89
N CYS A 98 -5.32 -10.13 -25.51
CA CYS A 98 -6.39 -9.31 -24.95
C CYS A 98 -7.54 -9.16 -25.96
N ILE A 99 -8.76 -9.12 -25.44
CA ILE A 99 -9.96 -8.79 -26.20
C ILE A 99 -10.80 -7.76 -25.43
N ASN A 100 -11.57 -6.98 -26.18
CA ASN A 100 -12.51 -6.05 -25.59
C ASN A 100 -13.90 -6.69 -25.57
N ILE A 101 -14.51 -6.73 -24.38
CA ILE A 101 -15.89 -7.15 -24.19
C ILE A 101 -16.76 -5.91 -24.39
N THR A 102 -17.40 -5.81 -25.56
CA THR A 102 -18.30 -4.70 -25.93
C THR A 102 -19.72 -4.99 -25.48
N GLN A 103 -20.46 -3.95 -25.11
CA GLN A 103 -21.87 -4.05 -24.74
C GLN A 103 -22.68 -4.61 -25.93
N ARG A 104 -23.43 -5.67 -25.69
CA ARG A 104 -24.46 -6.14 -26.64
C ARG A 104 -25.81 -5.49 -26.31
N PRO A 105 -26.51 -4.93 -27.30
CA PRO A 105 -27.73 -4.13 -27.05
C PRO A 105 -28.93 -4.91 -26.56
N SER A 106 -28.96 -6.24 -26.64
CA SER A 106 -30.23 -6.97 -26.60
C SER A 106 -30.62 -7.62 -25.29
N ASP A 107 -29.69 -8.07 -24.39
CA ASP A 107 -30.14 -8.91 -23.27
C ASP A 107 -29.55 -8.63 -21.89
N GLY A 108 -28.65 -7.68 -21.74
CA GLY A 108 -28.06 -7.38 -20.41
C GLY A 108 -27.26 -8.51 -19.76
N MET A 109 -27.31 -9.72 -20.31
CA MET A 109 -26.54 -10.89 -19.88
C MET A 109 -25.42 -11.17 -20.87
N LEU A 110 -24.22 -11.36 -20.37
CA LEU A 110 -23.08 -11.85 -21.11
C LEU A 110 -23.02 -13.36 -20.96
N ASP A 111 -22.92 -14.09 -22.09
CA ASP A 111 -22.46 -15.48 -22.08
C ASP A 111 -20.96 -15.46 -22.39
N SER A 112 -20.16 -15.33 -21.34
CA SER A 112 -18.70 -15.24 -21.46
C SER A 112 -18.11 -16.50 -22.11
N ARG A 113 -18.70 -17.66 -21.89
CA ARG A 113 -18.24 -18.92 -22.48
C ARG A 113 -18.33 -18.89 -24.01
N SER A 114 -19.46 -18.43 -24.55
CA SER A 114 -19.65 -18.28 -26.00
C SER A 114 -18.78 -17.16 -26.58
N TYR A 115 -18.68 -16.04 -25.85
CA TYR A 115 -17.94 -14.85 -26.30
C TYR A 115 -16.43 -15.08 -26.33
N LEU A 116 -15.90 -15.80 -25.35
CA LEU A 116 -14.46 -16.05 -25.22
C LEU A 116 -13.99 -17.34 -25.96
N ASN A 117 -14.90 -18.00 -26.67
CA ASN A 117 -14.58 -19.25 -27.38
C ASN A 117 -13.45 -19.05 -28.41
N ASP A 118 -13.41 -17.88 -29.05
CA ASP A 118 -12.37 -17.56 -30.04
C ASP A 118 -10.95 -17.48 -29.44
N LEU A 119 -10.82 -17.24 -28.14
CA LEU A 119 -9.53 -17.23 -27.44
C LEU A 119 -8.99 -18.63 -27.18
N ASN A 120 -9.80 -19.67 -27.34
CA ASN A 120 -9.45 -21.07 -27.12
C ASN A 120 -8.64 -21.27 -25.81
N ILE A 121 -9.27 -20.93 -24.68
CA ILE A 121 -8.63 -20.88 -23.37
C ILE A 121 -8.25 -22.28 -22.92
N SER A 122 -6.96 -22.58 -22.90
CA SER A 122 -6.44 -23.80 -22.28
C SER A 122 -6.09 -23.53 -20.81
N PHE A 123 -6.94 -24.00 -19.88
CA PHE A 123 -6.73 -23.79 -18.45
C PHE A 123 -5.46 -24.43 -17.93
N SER A 124 -4.97 -25.43 -18.59
CA SER A 124 -3.73 -26.12 -18.26
C SER A 124 -2.47 -25.30 -18.59
N ALA A 125 -2.55 -24.42 -19.58
CA ALA A 125 -1.47 -23.50 -19.95
C ALA A 125 -1.70 -22.08 -19.43
N LEU A 126 -2.85 -21.78 -18.84
CA LEU A 126 -3.21 -20.47 -18.34
C LEU A 126 -2.42 -20.15 -17.07
N VAL A 127 -1.73 -19.00 -17.08
CA VAL A 127 -0.98 -18.47 -15.93
C VAL A 127 -1.82 -17.44 -15.18
N THR A 128 -2.32 -16.43 -15.89
CA THR A 128 -3.18 -15.39 -15.32
C THR A 128 -4.23 -14.94 -16.33
N ALA A 129 -5.40 -14.57 -15.84
CA ALA A 129 -6.36 -13.81 -16.60
C ALA A 129 -6.72 -12.53 -15.85
N THR A 130 -6.91 -11.42 -16.57
CA THR A 130 -7.30 -10.14 -15.99
C THR A 130 -8.52 -9.57 -16.68
N LEU A 131 -9.44 -9.04 -15.89
CA LEU A 131 -10.60 -8.30 -16.38
C LEU A 131 -10.48 -6.87 -15.88
N GLU A 132 -10.37 -5.91 -16.79
CA GLU A 132 -10.06 -4.51 -16.50
C GLU A 132 -11.20 -3.61 -16.99
N PHE A 133 -11.65 -2.70 -16.16
CA PHE A 133 -12.64 -1.67 -16.50
C PHE A 133 -12.54 -0.48 -15.55
N SER A 134 -13.16 0.63 -15.91
CA SER A 134 -13.11 1.85 -15.10
C SER A 134 -14.50 2.39 -14.78
N LEU A 135 -14.64 2.96 -13.59
CA LEU A 135 -15.85 3.67 -13.17
C LEU A 135 -15.48 4.98 -12.48
N LYS A 136 -16.39 5.93 -12.52
CA LYS A 136 -16.28 7.23 -11.85
C LYS A 136 -17.20 7.28 -10.65
N THR A 137 -16.79 8.05 -9.65
CA THR A 137 -17.62 8.33 -8.48
C THR A 137 -17.40 9.74 -7.98
N ILE A 138 -18.39 10.26 -7.28
CA ILE A 138 -18.33 11.56 -6.62
C ILE A 138 -18.42 11.33 -5.12
N ASP A 139 -17.45 11.79 -4.38
CA ASP A 139 -17.46 11.74 -2.92
C ASP A 139 -18.06 13.02 -2.36
N PHE A 140 -19.34 12.94 -1.98
CA PHE A 140 -20.08 14.04 -1.37
C PHE A 140 -19.72 14.27 0.10
N LYS A 141 -19.10 13.31 0.78
CA LYS A 141 -18.69 13.46 2.17
C LYS A 141 -17.58 14.51 2.33
N ALA A 142 -16.75 14.65 1.30
CA ALA A 142 -15.74 15.71 1.24
C ALA A 142 -16.36 17.08 0.92
N ALA A 143 -17.56 17.12 0.35
CA ALA A 143 -18.33 18.34 0.12
C ALA A 143 -18.96 18.81 1.43
N GLY A 144 -18.15 19.32 2.33
CA GLY A 144 -18.65 20.13 3.45
C GLY A 144 -19.16 21.49 2.93
N ARG A 145 -19.67 22.32 3.87
CA ARG A 145 -20.04 23.73 3.55
C ARG A 145 -18.89 24.56 2.95
N ILE A 146 -17.73 23.99 2.80
CA ILE A 146 -16.45 24.65 2.66
C ILE A 146 -15.62 24.15 1.48
N SER A 147 -15.76 22.88 1.08
CA SER A 147 -15.02 22.26 -0.03
C SER A 147 -15.97 21.55 -0.98
N GLY A 148 -15.66 21.62 -2.27
CA GLY A 148 -16.41 20.90 -3.30
C GLY A 148 -16.31 19.38 -3.17
N PRO A 149 -17.17 18.66 -3.88
CA PRO A 149 -17.09 17.22 -3.96
C PRO A 149 -15.74 16.81 -4.57
N ASN A 150 -15.22 15.67 -4.17
CA ASN A 150 -14.07 15.04 -4.81
C ASN A 150 -14.56 14.06 -5.86
N CYS A 151 -14.00 14.15 -7.06
CA CYS A 151 -14.27 13.22 -8.14
C CYS A 151 -13.13 12.22 -8.25
N TYR A 152 -13.48 10.93 -8.33
CA TYR A 152 -12.51 9.84 -8.46
C TYR A 152 -12.89 8.97 -9.66
N GLN A 153 -11.87 8.50 -10.34
CA GLN A 153 -11.97 7.35 -11.23
C GLN A 153 -11.31 6.16 -10.56
N PHE A 154 -12.00 5.04 -10.55
CA PHE A 154 -11.44 3.78 -10.10
C PHE A 154 -11.13 2.91 -11.31
N ASN A 155 -9.88 2.51 -11.45
CA ASN A 155 -9.51 1.46 -12.37
C ASN A 155 -9.61 0.14 -11.60
N ILE A 156 -10.53 -0.72 -12.02
CA ILE A 156 -10.79 -2.01 -11.39
C ILE A 156 -10.14 -3.08 -12.22
N ILE A 157 -9.35 -3.91 -11.55
CA ILE A 157 -8.64 -5.04 -12.15
C ILE A 157 -9.00 -6.28 -11.34
N ILE A 158 -9.71 -7.20 -11.95
CA ILE A 158 -9.99 -8.52 -11.39
C ILE A 158 -8.96 -9.48 -11.97
N THR A 159 -8.14 -10.08 -11.12
CA THR A 159 -7.06 -10.98 -11.50
C THR A 159 -7.40 -12.39 -11.08
N PHE A 160 -7.41 -13.29 -12.04
CA PHE A 160 -7.49 -14.74 -11.88
C PHE A 160 -6.07 -15.30 -11.94
N LYS A 161 -5.54 -15.77 -10.83
CA LYS A 161 -4.15 -16.21 -10.70
C LYS A 161 -4.06 -17.73 -10.62
N ASN A 162 -3.42 -18.34 -11.61
CA ASN A 162 -3.19 -19.78 -11.74
C ASN A 162 -1.70 -20.12 -11.89
N GLU A 163 -0.82 -19.29 -11.31
CA GLU A 163 0.63 -19.45 -11.44
C GLU A 163 1.15 -20.77 -10.87
N ASP A 164 0.50 -21.24 -9.80
CA ASP A 164 0.93 -22.44 -9.08
C ASP A 164 0.41 -23.75 -9.71
N GLN A 165 -0.59 -23.66 -10.58
CA GLN A 165 -1.22 -24.79 -11.28
C GLN A 165 -1.57 -25.98 -10.36
N ASP A 166 -2.01 -25.69 -9.16
CA ASP A 166 -2.34 -26.67 -8.12
C ASP A 166 -3.83 -27.10 -8.12
N GLY A 167 -4.55 -26.78 -9.19
CA GLY A 167 -5.97 -27.09 -9.36
C GLY A 167 -6.90 -26.07 -8.72
N GLN A 168 -6.38 -24.96 -8.22
CA GLN A 168 -7.15 -23.80 -7.75
C GLN A 168 -6.69 -22.53 -8.47
N MET A 169 -7.63 -21.65 -8.75
CA MET A 169 -7.36 -20.33 -9.31
C MET A 169 -7.74 -19.27 -8.28
N LEU A 170 -6.76 -18.52 -7.82
CA LEU A 170 -6.99 -17.46 -6.83
C LEU A 170 -7.57 -16.23 -7.50
N LEU A 171 -8.55 -15.62 -6.85
CA LEU A 171 -9.26 -14.44 -7.35
C LEU A 171 -8.92 -13.22 -6.51
N TYR A 172 -8.42 -12.18 -7.16
CA TYR A 172 -8.09 -10.91 -6.53
C TYR A 172 -8.80 -9.75 -7.25
N LEU A 173 -9.20 -8.75 -6.48
CA LEU A 173 -9.70 -7.49 -7.02
C LEU A 173 -8.81 -6.36 -6.52
N ASP A 174 -8.28 -5.58 -7.44
CA ASP A 174 -7.64 -4.31 -7.17
C ASP A 174 -8.48 -3.15 -7.71
N ALA A 175 -8.48 -2.05 -6.98
CA ALA A 175 -9.20 -0.83 -7.35
C ALA A 175 -8.29 0.36 -7.07
N GLU A 176 -7.73 0.94 -8.11
CA GLU A 176 -6.84 2.08 -8.03
C GLU A 176 -7.63 3.38 -8.14
N PRO A 177 -7.67 4.21 -7.09
CA PRO A 177 -8.32 5.51 -7.15
C PRO A 177 -7.43 6.53 -7.85
N ILE A 178 -7.95 7.18 -8.86
CA ILE A 178 -7.35 8.34 -9.50
C ILE A 178 -8.25 9.54 -9.20
N ARG A 179 -7.71 10.57 -8.57
CA ARG A 179 -8.47 11.79 -8.33
C ARG A 179 -8.57 12.60 -9.62
N LEU A 180 -9.80 12.91 -10.02
CA LEU A 180 -10.09 13.75 -11.16
C LEU A 180 -10.53 15.13 -10.69
N LYS A 181 -10.34 16.13 -11.57
CA LYS A 181 -11.02 17.42 -11.42
C LYS A 181 -12.48 17.24 -11.79
N CYS A 182 -13.40 17.57 -10.88
CA CYS A 182 -14.82 17.53 -11.19
C CYS A 182 -15.13 18.45 -12.37
N LYS A 183 -15.80 17.92 -13.40
CA LYS A 183 -16.30 18.70 -14.53
C LYS A 183 -17.71 19.20 -14.18
N GLY A 184 -17.97 20.45 -14.44
CA GLY A 184 -19.26 21.10 -14.22
C GLY A 184 -19.20 22.22 -13.20
N ASP A 185 -20.15 23.13 -13.31
CA ASP A 185 -20.31 24.26 -12.39
C ASP A 185 -20.92 23.76 -11.09
N VAL A 186 -20.14 23.77 -10.04
CA VAL A 186 -20.60 23.46 -8.68
C VAL A 186 -21.12 24.74 -8.06
N HIS A 187 -22.42 24.90 -8.00
CA HIS A 187 -23.05 26.04 -7.31
C HIS A 187 -23.05 25.77 -5.80
N TYR A 188 -22.14 26.43 -5.09
CA TYR A 188 -22.16 26.46 -3.64
C TYR A 188 -23.12 27.51 -3.14
N ILE A 189 -24.03 27.11 -2.24
CA ILE A 189 -24.92 28.05 -1.54
C ILE A 189 -24.12 28.98 -0.60
N THR A 190 -22.98 28.48 -0.10
CA THR A 190 -22.04 29.27 0.71
C THR A 190 -20.61 28.90 0.32
N ARG A 191 -19.94 29.81 -0.37
CA ARG A 191 -18.53 29.68 -0.74
C ARG A 191 -17.67 30.13 0.43
N ASN A 192 -16.98 29.19 1.07
CA ASN A 192 -16.00 29.52 2.11
C ASN A 192 -14.61 29.14 1.60
N ASP A 193 -14.01 29.99 0.78
CA ASP A 193 -12.63 29.87 0.33
C ASP A 193 -11.64 29.96 1.52
N TRP A 194 -12.11 30.45 2.67
CA TRP A 194 -11.32 30.62 3.88
C TRP A 194 -10.73 29.33 4.44
N ASP A 195 -11.45 28.21 4.38
CA ASP A 195 -10.92 26.96 4.97
C ASP A 195 -9.86 26.31 4.09
N THR A 196 -10.00 26.40 2.77
CA THR A 196 -8.95 25.94 1.84
C THR A 196 -7.71 26.80 1.99
N PHE A 197 -7.88 28.12 2.09
CA PHE A 197 -6.80 29.05 2.36
C PHE A 197 -6.14 28.78 3.72
N LEU A 198 -6.94 28.57 4.78
CA LEU A 198 -6.45 28.31 6.12
C LEU A 198 -5.67 26.99 6.19
N ARG A 199 -6.13 25.93 5.53
CA ARG A 199 -5.43 24.63 5.46
C ARG A 199 -4.08 24.77 4.74
N SER A 200 -4.06 25.43 3.60
CA SER A 200 -2.83 25.68 2.85
C SER A 200 -1.87 26.54 3.66
N MET A 201 -2.37 27.60 4.29
CA MET A 201 -1.59 28.47 5.18
C MET A 201 -0.98 27.69 6.35
N LEU A 202 -1.77 26.83 7.03
CA LEU A 202 -1.28 25.98 8.10
C LEU A 202 -0.20 25.00 7.61
N ASN A 203 -0.37 24.43 6.42
CA ASN A 203 0.61 23.53 5.82
C ASN A 203 1.95 24.26 5.54
N TYR A 204 1.90 25.45 4.97
CA TYR A 204 3.09 26.28 4.76
C TYR A 204 3.74 26.73 6.08
N LEU A 205 2.94 27.04 7.10
CA LEU A 205 3.44 27.38 8.42
C LEU A 205 4.21 26.20 9.04
N VAL A 206 3.68 24.97 8.94
CA VAL A 206 4.37 23.76 9.40
C VAL A 206 5.69 23.59 8.65
N ILE A 207 5.70 23.71 7.32
CA ILE A 207 6.93 23.65 6.53
C ILE A 207 7.93 24.72 7.00
N GLY A 208 7.49 25.95 7.23
CA GLY A 208 8.33 27.05 7.69
C GLY A 208 8.96 26.77 9.07
N ILE A 209 8.19 26.25 10.02
CA ILE A 209 8.67 25.87 11.35
C ILE A 209 9.68 24.71 11.24
N CYS A 210 9.39 23.67 10.45
CA CYS A 210 10.30 22.54 10.26
C CYS A 210 11.60 22.98 9.56
N MET A 211 11.54 23.91 8.59
CA MET A 211 12.73 24.48 7.96
C MET A 211 13.59 25.27 8.97
N ALA A 212 12.98 26.09 9.81
CA ALA A 212 13.69 26.81 10.87
C ALA A 212 14.34 25.84 11.88
N SER A 213 13.61 24.83 12.32
CA SER A 213 14.10 23.76 13.20
C SER A 213 15.29 23.02 12.57
N PHE A 214 15.15 22.62 11.31
CA PHE A 214 16.21 21.95 10.54
C PHE A 214 17.51 22.78 10.50
N VAL A 215 17.41 24.06 10.19
CA VAL A 215 18.57 24.99 10.13
C VAL A 215 19.22 25.13 11.50
N LEU A 216 18.44 25.32 12.57
CA LEU A 216 18.96 25.45 13.92
C LEU A 216 19.63 24.18 14.42
N CYS A 217 19.01 23.02 14.21
CA CYS A 217 19.57 21.73 14.61
C CYS A 217 20.82 21.39 13.80
N SER A 218 20.82 21.63 12.49
CA SER A 218 22.00 21.43 11.63
C SER A 218 23.18 22.32 12.07
N ARG A 219 22.90 23.57 12.40
CA ARG A 219 23.92 24.50 12.93
C ARG A 219 24.46 24.03 14.28
N ALA A 220 23.59 23.47 15.15
CA ALA A 220 24.01 22.93 16.43
C ALA A 220 24.93 21.71 16.25
N VAL A 221 24.58 20.79 15.37
CA VAL A 221 25.38 19.61 15.03
C VAL A 221 26.74 20.03 14.43
N TRP A 222 26.74 20.99 13.51
CA TRP A 222 27.98 21.49 12.93
C TRP A 222 28.91 22.10 13.96
N ARG A 223 28.40 22.95 14.85
CA ARG A 223 29.19 23.52 15.97
C ARG A 223 29.74 22.43 16.90
N ALA A 224 28.96 21.41 17.18
CA ALA A 224 29.42 20.27 17.98
C ALA A 224 30.57 19.51 17.29
N GLN A 225 30.53 19.35 15.97
CA GLN A 225 31.61 18.74 15.18
C GLN A 225 32.88 19.62 15.19
N GLN A 226 32.75 20.94 15.06
CA GLN A 226 33.89 21.87 15.17
C GLN A 226 34.54 21.77 16.56
N LEU A 227 33.71 21.79 17.62
CA LEU A 227 34.20 21.65 18.99
C LEU A 227 34.92 20.33 19.19
N LYS A 228 34.37 19.23 18.68
CA LYS A 228 35.04 17.91 18.71
C LYS A 228 36.42 17.95 18.07
N ASN A 229 36.55 18.60 16.91
CA ASN A 229 37.83 18.68 16.19
C ASN A 229 38.85 19.50 16.97
N ILE A 230 38.46 20.67 17.51
CA ILE A 230 39.33 21.54 18.33
C ILE A 230 39.76 20.78 19.58
N THR A 231 38.85 20.11 20.27
CA THR A 231 39.16 19.32 21.46
C THR A 231 40.13 18.17 21.15
N ASN A 232 39.89 17.46 20.03
CA ASN A 232 40.80 16.40 19.61
C ASN A 232 42.21 16.92 19.32
N THR A 233 42.36 18.07 18.63
CA THR A 233 43.63 18.72 18.35
C THR A 233 44.34 19.13 19.65
N PHE A 234 43.62 19.70 20.60
CA PHE A 234 44.15 20.04 21.92
C PHE A 234 44.70 18.82 22.66
N PHE A 235 43.94 17.71 22.71
CA PHE A 235 44.38 16.48 23.37
C PHE A 235 45.64 15.87 22.70
N VAL A 236 45.71 15.89 21.36
CA VAL A 236 46.87 15.41 20.63
C VAL A 236 48.10 16.28 20.95
N ASN A 237 47.96 17.62 20.99
CA ASN A 237 49.07 18.53 21.20
C ASN A 237 49.58 18.52 22.66
N HIS A 238 48.70 18.39 23.65
CA HIS A 238 49.10 18.44 25.07
C HIS A 238 49.36 17.09 25.71
N PHE A 239 48.65 16.03 25.28
CA PHE A 239 48.71 14.70 25.92
C PHE A 239 49.26 13.62 25.00
N ASN A 240 49.61 13.95 23.75
CA ASN A 240 50.07 13.00 22.72
C ASN A 240 49.14 11.79 22.54
N LYS A 241 47.86 11.90 22.89
CA LYS A 241 46.86 10.85 22.74
C LYS A 241 45.62 11.41 22.07
N PRO A 242 45.11 10.72 21.02
CA PRO A 242 43.84 11.12 20.41
C PRO A 242 42.67 10.81 21.35
N LEU A 243 41.57 11.58 21.19
CA LEU A 243 40.33 11.37 21.94
C LEU A 243 39.77 9.98 21.67
N SER A 244 39.33 9.26 22.71
CA SER A 244 38.69 7.95 22.57
C SER A 244 37.46 7.99 21.68
N LEU A 245 37.15 6.91 20.96
CA LEU A 245 35.95 6.79 20.13
C LEU A 245 34.66 6.96 20.94
N SER A 246 34.67 6.52 22.20
CA SER A 246 33.52 6.70 23.13
C SER A 246 33.30 8.16 23.46
N ASP A 247 34.38 8.94 23.66
CA ASP A 247 34.26 10.36 23.99
C ASP A 247 33.92 11.22 22.75
N ARG A 248 34.40 10.82 21.56
CA ARG A 248 33.99 11.45 20.31
C ARG A 248 32.49 11.36 20.04
N ARG A 249 31.83 10.24 20.45
CA ARG A 249 30.38 10.07 20.30
C ARG A 249 29.57 10.97 21.23
N LYS A 250 30.12 11.33 22.41
CA LYS A 250 29.45 12.21 23.39
C LYS A 250 29.22 13.61 22.86
N PHE A 251 30.03 14.09 21.89
CA PHE A 251 29.83 15.38 21.23
C PHE A 251 28.62 15.37 20.29
N LEU A 252 28.18 14.19 19.83
CA LEU A 252 27.08 14.04 18.90
C LEU A 252 25.81 13.73 19.68
N ASN A 253 24.93 14.70 19.81
CA ASN A 253 23.64 14.49 20.45
C ASN A 253 22.68 13.87 19.44
N LEU A 254 22.33 12.59 19.65
CA LEU A 254 21.43 11.84 18.78
C LEU A 254 20.05 12.48 18.64
N TRP A 255 19.60 13.21 19.65
CA TRP A 255 18.33 13.93 19.59
C TRP A 255 18.27 14.97 18.45
N TYR A 256 19.37 15.72 18.22
CA TYR A 256 19.40 16.68 17.11
C TYR A 256 19.35 15.97 15.75
N ILE A 257 19.99 14.81 15.63
CA ILE A 257 19.93 14.01 14.40
C ILE A 257 18.50 13.52 14.17
N MET A 258 17.84 12.99 15.21
CA MET A 258 16.47 12.54 15.13
C MET A 258 15.51 13.68 14.71
N ILE A 259 15.69 14.89 15.26
CA ILE A 259 14.88 16.06 14.89
C ILE A 259 15.12 16.43 13.42
N ILE A 260 16.37 16.42 12.95
CA ILE A 260 16.70 16.72 11.55
C ILE A 260 16.02 15.72 10.60
N VAL A 261 16.06 14.42 10.91
CA VAL A 261 15.39 13.38 10.11
C VAL A 261 13.88 13.58 10.13
N ASN A 262 13.31 13.90 11.29
CA ASN A 262 11.90 14.21 11.44
C ASN A 262 11.49 15.42 10.58
N ASP A 263 12.23 16.51 10.66
CA ASP A 263 11.94 17.73 9.91
C ASP A 263 11.96 17.46 8.40
N VAL A 264 12.91 16.65 7.92
CA VAL A 264 12.97 16.22 6.50
C VAL A 264 11.73 15.44 6.10
N PHE A 265 11.29 14.49 6.92
CA PHE A 265 10.10 13.69 6.62
C PHE A 265 8.83 14.54 6.59
N ILE A 266 8.67 15.46 7.53
CA ILE A 266 7.50 16.35 7.57
C ILE A 266 7.52 17.32 6.38
N ILE A 267 8.66 17.89 6.03
CA ILE A 267 8.78 18.81 4.89
C ILE A 267 8.41 18.09 3.58
N ILE A 268 8.98 16.90 3.34
CA ILE A 268 8.66 16.09 2.14
C ILE A 268 7.18 15.71 2.13
N GLY A 269 6.67 15.17 3.23
CA GLY A 269 5.28 14.75 3.34
C GLY A 269 4.29 15.92 3.16
N SER A 270 4.59 17.09 3.74
CA SER A 270 3.75 18.29 3.60
C SER A 270 3.80 18.87 2.18
N ALA A 271 4.96 18.82 1.50
CA ALA A 271 5.09 19.23 0.11
C ALA A 271 4.29 18.29 -0.83
N LEU A 272 4.39 16.97 -0.63
CA LEU A 272 3.60 16.00 -1.38
C LEU A 272 2.09 16.17 -1.13
N LYS A 273 1.69 16.43 0.11
CA LYS A 273 0.30 16.71 0.46
C LYS A 273 -0.24 17.92 -0.31
N GLU A 274 0.52 19.01 -0.37
CA GLU A 274 0.13 20.21 -1.11
C GLU A 274 0.01 19.94 -2.62
N GLN A 275 0.89 19.10 -3.18
CA GLN A 275 0.79 18.69 -4.59
C GLN A 275 -0.46 17.86 -4.85
N ILE A 276 -0.78 16.92 -3.94
CA ILE A 276 -1.96 16.07 -4.02
C ILE A 276 -3.25 16.91 -3.93
N GLU A 277 -3.27 17.93 -3.07
CA GLU A 277 -4.44 18.80 -2.91
C GLU A 277 -4.69 19.70 -4.14
N ARG A 278 -3.64 20.02 -4.89
CA ARG A 278 -3.73 20.93 -6.06
C ARG A 278 -3.88 20.23 -7.39
N LYS A 279 -3.50 18.97 -7.51
CA LYS A 279 -3.44 18.23 -8.78
C LYS A 279 -4.17 16.89 -8.68
N GLU A 280 -4.40 16.29 -9.83
CA GLU A 280 -4.78 14.89 -9.95
C GLU A 280 -3.64 14.03 -9.35
N PHE A 281 -3.99 13.02 -8.59
CA PHE A 281 -3.01 12.13 -7.95
C PHE A 281 -3.33 10.65 -8.16
N THR A 282 -2.30 9.81 -8.12
CA THR A 282 -2.40 8.37 -8.13
C THR A 282 -2.34 7.79 -6.70
N SER A 283 -2.78 6.55 -6.53
CA SER A 283 -2.74 5.82 -5.25
C SER A 283 -1.32 5.77 -4.67
N ASP A 284 -0.30 5.60 -5.52
CA ASP A 284 1.10 5.53 -5.09
C ASP A 284 1.58 6.82 -4.44
N GLN A 285 1.22 7.96 -5.00
CA GLN A 285 1.58 9.27 -4.42
C GLN A 285 0.95 9.46 -3.04
N TRP A 286 -0.29 9.01 -2.87
CA TRP A 286 -0.96 9.02 -1.58
C TRP A 286 -0.26 8.13 -0.55
N ASN A 287 0.11 6.91 -0.95
CA ASN A 287 0.82 5.97 -0.08
C ASN A 287 2.18 6.51 0.37
N VAL A 288 2.94 7.11 -0.55
CA VAL A 288 4.23 7.75 -0.24
C VAL A 288 4.05 8.94 0.71
N CYS A 289 3.08 9.81 0.47
CA CYS A 289 2.76 10.94 1.33
C CYS A 289 2.39 10.47 2.75
N SER A 290 1.53 9.46 2.85
CA SER A 290 1.09 8.88 4.13
C SER A 290 2.25 8.27 4.91
N LEU A 291 3.19 7.61 4.21
CA LEU A 291 4.38 7.03 4.82
C LEU A 291 5.27 8.12 5.45
N PHE A 292 5.59 9.18 4.69
CA PHE A 292 6.44 10.26 5.18
C PHE A 292 5.80 11.02 6.35
N LEU A 293 4.52 11.36 6.25
CA LEU A 293 3.80 12.03 7.34
C LEU A 293 3.62 11.11 8.55
N GLY A 294 3.36 9.82 8.35
CA GLY A 294 3.22 8.85 9.42
C GLY A 294 4.51 8.65 10.20
N LEU A 295 5.64 8.43 9.50
CA LEU A 295 6.95 8.31 10.13
C LEU A 295 7.37 9.62 10.80
N GLY A 296 7.15 10.76 10.15
CA GLY A 296 7.42 12.07 10.73
C GLY A 296 6.63 12.28 12.03
N ASN A 297 5.33 12.01 12.03
CA ASN A 297 4.48 12.14 13.21
C ASN A 297 4.93 11.20 14.34
N MET A 298 5.32 9.97 14.03
CA MET A 298 5.88 9.04 15.02
C MET A 298 7.13 9.63 15.68
N LEU A 299 8.07 10.19 14.90
CA LEU A 299 9.29 10.79 15.41
C LEU A 299 9.01 12.06 16.24
N VAL A 300 7.96 12.83 15.92
CA VAL A 300 7.52 13.96 16.76
C VAL A 300 7.17 13.49 18.17
N TRP A 301 6.39 12.41 18.29
CA TRP A 301 6.04 11.87 19.61
C TRP A 301 7.27 11.38 20.37
N PHE A 302 8.24 10.74 19.72
CA PHE A 302 9.52 10.44 20.36
C PHE A 302 10.25 11.72 20.80
N GLY A 303 10.20 12.77 19.99
CA GLY A 303 10.77 14.09 20.34
C GLY A 303 10.16 14.70 21.58
N VAL A 304 8.85 14.51 21.80
CA VAL A 304 8.16 14.99 23.03
C VAL A 304 8.74 14.35 24.29
N LEU A 305 9.19 13.09 24.23
CA LEU A 305 9.82 12.43 25.38
C LEU A 305 11.03 13.22 25.90
N ARG A 306 11.78 13.88 25.02
CA ARG A 306 12.91 14.74 25.45
C ARG A 306 12.45 15.87 26.36
N TYR A 307 11.30 16.49 26.07
CA TYR A 307 10.77 17.57 26.90
C TYR A 307 10.24 17.08 28.23
N LEU A 308 9.72 15.85 28.30
CA LEU A 308 9.34 15.19 29.55
C LEU A 308 10.56 14.96 30.46
N GLY A 309 11.77 14.85 29.89
CA GLY A 309 13.01 14.76 30.65
C GLY A 309 13.34 15.96 31.54
N PHE A 310 12.69 17.13 31.33
CA PHE A 310 12.84 18.28 32.23
C PHE A 310 12.09 18.07 33.57
N PHE A 311 11.11 17.17 33.60
CA PHE A 311 10.42 16.83 34.84
C PHE A 311 11.14 15.73 35.59
N LYS A 312 11.48 15.97 36.86
CA LYS A 312 12.32 15.08 37.69
C LYS A 312 11.80 13.63 37.74
N THR A 313 10.49 13.46 37.77
CA THR A 313 9.86 12.13 37.81
C THR A 313 10.00 11.35 36.53
N TYR A 314 9.86 12.00 35.36
CA TYR A 314 9.96 11.34 34.06
C TYR A 314 11.40 11.19 33.59
N ASN A 315 12.33 12.03 34.07
CA ASN A 315 13.73 11.98 33.69
C ASN A 315 14.38 10.64 34.08
N VAL A 316 14.02 10.07 35.23
CA VAL A 316 14.52 8.75 35.67
C VAL A 316 14.12 7.67 34.67
N VAL A 317 12.88 7.67 34.19
CA VAL A 317 12.39 6.69 33.20
C VAL A 317 13.14 6.85 31.86
N ILE A 318 13.34 8.09 31.41
CA ILE A 318 14.04 8.38 30.16
C ILE A 318 15.51 7.94 30.23
N LEU A 319 16.19 8.22 31.33
CA LEU A 319 17.57 7.79 31.55
C LEU A 319 17.70 6.26 31.61
N THR A 320 16.74 5.58 32.25
CA THR A 320 16.72 4.10 32.27
C THR A 320 16.48 3.54 30.88
N LEU A 321 15.57 4.13 30.12
CA LEU A 321 15.32 3.75 28.73
C LEU A 321 16.54 3.96 27.83
N GLU A 322 17.22 5.11 27.96
CA GLU A 322 18.44 5.43 27.20
C GLU A 322 19.58 4.43 27.51
N LYS A 323 19.73 4.06 28.77
CA LYS A 323 20.74 3.04 29.17
C LYS A 323 20.36 1.63 28.75
N ALA A 324 19.07 1.28 28.78
CA ALA A 324 18.57 -0.04 28.41
C ALA A 324 18.52 -0.24 26.88
N ALA A 325 18.25 0.83 26.12
CA ALA A 325 18.06 0.78 24.66
C ALA A 325 19.15 0.00 23.89
N PRO A 326 20.47 0.21 24.11
CA PRO A 326 21.48 -0.53 23.38
C PRO A 326 21.48 -2.04 23.69
N THR A 327 21.14 -2.42 24.92
CA THR A 327 21.03 -3.82 25.33
C THR A 327 19.77 -4.46 24.76
N MET A 328 18.64 -3.74 24.82
CA MET A 328 17.39 -4.15 24.19
C MET A 328 17.54 -4.33 22.68
N PHE A 329 18.26 -3.43 22.01
CA PHE A 329 18.50 -3.53 20.57
C PHE A 329 19.32 -4.76 20.18
N ARG A 330 20.35 -5.09 20.96
CA ARG A 330 21.12 -6.33 20.75
C ARG A 330 20.26 -7.56 20.95
N PHE A 331 19.44 -7.58 21.99
CA PHE A 331 18.49 -8.66 22.23
C PHE A 331 17.49 -8.78 21.06
N LEU A 332 16.95 -7.66 20.58
CA LEU A 332 16.02 -7.64 19.46
C LEU A 332 16.61 -8.23 18.19
N ILE A 333 17.88 -7.94 17.89
CA ILE A 333 18.57 -8.54 16.72
C ILE A 333 18.66 -10.06 16.88
N CYS A 334 19.04 -10.57 18.06
CA CYS A 334 19.07 -12.01 18.30
C CYS A 334 17.68 -12.65 18.18
N ALA A 335 16.65 -11.99 18.74
CA ALA A 335 15.29 -12.44 18.65
C ALA A 335 14.77 -12.47 17.20
N LEU A 336 15.09 -11.44 16.39
CA LEU A 336 14.76 -11.40 14.98
C LEU A 336 15.43 -12.50 14.16
N LEU A 337 16.70 -12.83 14.46
CA LEU A 337 17.40 -13.94 13.79
C LEU A 337 16.77 -15.28 14.11
N ILE A 338 16.40 -15.52 15.36
CA ILE A 338 15.69 -16.75 15.77
C ILE A 338 14.32 -16.80 15.10
N TYR A 339 13.59 -15.69 15.12
CA TYR A 339 12.29 -15.57 14.48
C TYR A 339 12.36 -15.84 12.96
N ALA A 340 13.37 -15.29 12.28
CA ALA A 340 13.61 -15.57 10.86
C ALA A 340 13.87 -17.06 10.62
N GLY A 341 14.62 -17.72 11.50
CA GLY A 341 14.83 -19.17 11.44
C GLY A 341 13.53 -19.97 11.53
N PHE A 342 12.62 -19.58 12.42
CA PHE A 342 11.29 -20.21 12.51
C PHE A 342 10.41 -19.94 11.28
N ILE A 343 10.50 -18.72 10.70
CA ILE A 343 9.78 -18.40 9.45
C ILE A 343 10.24 -19.31 8.32
N PHE A 344 11.54 -19.43 8.11
CA PHE A 344 12.10 -20.29 7.05
C PHE A 344 11.76 -21.75 7.29
N CYS A 345 11.85 -22.24 8.52
CA CYS A 345 11.46 -23.60 8.89
C CYS A 345 9.99 -23.85 8.59
N GLY A 346 9.11 -22.96 9.03
CA GLY A 346 7.67 -23.05 8.78
C GLY A 346 7.33 -23.02 7.29
N TRP A 347 7.95 -22.12 6.54
CA TRP A 347 7.77 -22.02 5.10
C TRP A 347 8.21 -23.28 4.35
N LEU A 348 9.37 -23.84 4.68
CA LEU A 348 9.89 -25.03 3.99
C LEU A 348 9.10 -26.30 4.34
N ILE A 349 8.72 -26.48 5.61
CA ILE A 349 8.06 -27.72 6.06
C ILE A 349 6.57 -27.67 5.81
N LEU A 350 5.90 -26.56 6.16
CA LEU A 350 4.45 -26.43 6.10
C LEU A 350 3.94 -25.75 4.83
N GLY A 351 4.82 -25.11 4.04
CA GLY A 351 4.45 -24.41 2.81
C GLY A 351 3.65 -25.24 1.83
N PRO A 352 4.06 -26.50 1.51
CA PRO A 352 3.33 -27.36 0.61
C PRO A 352 1.97 -27.82 1.15
N TYR A 353 1.79 -27.84 2.48
CA TYR A 353 0.62 -28.44 3.13
C TYR A 353 -0.37 -27.41 3.68
N HIS A 354 0.06 -26.16 3.86
CA HIS A 354 -0.77 -25.17 4.53
C HIS A 354 -0.70 -23.79 3.86
N LEU A 355 -1.85 -23.28 3.40
CA LEU A 355 -1.99 -21.98 2.72
C LEU A 355 -1.34 -20.81 3.48
N LYS A 356 -1.39 -20.83 4.82
CA LYS A 356 -0.81 -19.77 5.67
C LYS A 356 0.72 -19.74 5.67
N PHE A 357 1.38 -20.82 5.23
CA PHE A 357 2.83 -20.95 5.14
C PHE A 357 3.37 -20.93 3.71
N ARG A 358 2.49 -20.71 2.72
CA ARG A 358 2.83 -20.77 1.29
C ARG A 358 3.83 -19.68 0.85
N SER A 359 3.80 -18.50 1.47
CA SER A 359 4.76 -17.43 1.22
C SER A 359 5.47 -17.01 2.50
N LEU A 360 6.70 -16.45 2.36
CA LEU A 360 7.47 -15.92 3.49
C LEU A 360 6.70 -14.84 4.25
N SER A 361 5.97 -13.97 3.54
CA SER A 361 5.16 -12.92 4.14
C SER A 361 4.04 -13.50 4.99
N THR A 362 3.23 -14.42 4.45
CA THR A 362 2.12 -15.02 5.17
C THR A 362 2.59 -15.91 6.33
N ALA A 363 3.72 -16.61 6.18
CA ALA A 363 4.35 -17.37 7.24
C ALA A 363 4.83 -16.47 8.40
N SER A 364 5.43 -15.32 8.07
CA SER A 364 5.84 -14.31 9.06
C SER A 364 4.62 -13.78 9.81
N GLU A 365 3.59 -13.39 9.10
CA GLU A 365 2.35 -12.90 9.71
C GLU A 365 1.72 -13.94 10.63
N CYS A 366 1.61 -15.19 10.18
CA CYS A 366 1.05 -16.28 10.95
C CYS A 366 1.85 -16.54 12.25
N LEU A 367 3.17 -16.61 12.15
CA LEU A 367 4.04 -16.81 13.33
C LEU A 367 3.99 -15.61 14.28
N PHE A 368 3.92 -14.39 13.77
CA PHE A 368 3.78 -13.20 14.60
C PHE A 368 2.48 -13.23 15.39
N SER A 369 1.37 -13.66 14.78
CA SER A 369 0.09 -13.78 15.47
C SER A 369 0.06 -14.89 16.53
N LEU A 370 0.92 -15.91 16.41
CA LEU A 370 1.03 -16.96 17.41
C LEU A 370 1.82 -16.51 18.66
N ILE A 371 2.70 -15.52 18.51
CA ILE A 371 3.48 -14.98 19.62
C ILE A 371 2.67 -13.95 20.44
N ASN A 372 1.68 -13.33 19.81
CA ASN A 372 0.86 -12.27 20.39
C ASN A 372 -0.45 -12.83 20.95
#